data_88b12e09a69e529c4af27b3a18361b32
#
_entry.id   88b12e09a69e529c4af27b3a18361b32
#
_cell.length_a   1.000
_cell.length_b   1.000
_cell.length_c   1.000
_cell.angle_alpha   90.00
_cell.angle_beta   90.00
_cell.angle_gamma   90.00
#
_symmetry.space_group_name_H-M   'P 1'
#
loop_
_entity.id
_entity.type
_entity.pdbx_description
1 polymer ?
#
loop_
_entity_poly.entity_id
_entity_poly.type
_entity_poly.pdbx_seq_one_letter_code
_entity_poly.pdbx_strand_id
1 'polypeptide(L)'
;QNLAITISALSPSLNLESFSQLMKELEKEGLLDREVEFLPNKAELSRRSIANEGMTRPELAVLLSYSKMSLDRDLNSFQLTKDKHFKNHLLEYFPKIMQEKFKDEIENHPLKQEIIRTVIANTMINKLGGSVISAIKRETGGHLSDIARAHEVVAGIFDLHDLWKEVGKLGNNIPTIIKVEMFSD
;
A
#
# COMPACT_ATOMS: atom_id res chain seq x y z
N GLN A 1 7.31 -3.21 -9.42
CA GLN A 1 6.54 -2.03 -9.76
C GLN A 1 5.07 -2.20 -9.38
N ASN A 2 4.44 -1.13 -9.05
CA ASN A 2 3.24 -0.95 -8.31
C ASN A 2 2.04 -1.72 -8.87
N LEU A 3 1.75 -2.85 -8.29
CA LEU A 3 0.60 -3.69 -8.61
C LEU A 3 -0.70 -2.89 -8.52
N ALA A 4 -0.85 -2.08 -7.47
CA ALA A 4 -2.03 -1.24 -7.28
C ALA A 4 -2.27 -0.27 -8.45
N ILE A 5 -1.23 0.35 -9.02
CA ILE A 5 -1.34 1.20 -10.22
C ILE A 5 -1.75 0.37 -11.43
N THR A 6 -1.21 -0.84 -11.56
CA THR A 6 -1.49 -1.72 -12.71
C THR A 6 -2.93 -2.23 -12.66
N ILE A 7 -3.40 -2.71 -11.50
CA ILE A 7 -4.78 -3.15 -11.29
C ILE A 7 -5.77 -2.01 -11.57
N SER A 8 -5.50 -0.83 -11.01
CA SER A 8 -6.36 0.34 -11.21
C SER A 8 -6.43 0.80 -12.67
N ALA A 9 -5.36 0.60 -13.43
CA ALA A 9 -5.32 0.92 -14.85
C ALA A 9 -6.08 -0.10 -15.73
N LEU A 10 -6.27 -1.34 -15.25
CA LEU A 10 -6.97 -2.42 -15.98
C LEU A 10 -8.49 -2.41 -15.76
N SER A 11 -8.98 -1.76 -14.70
CA SER A 11 -10.41 -1.63 -14.40
C SER A 11 -10.80 -0.16 -14.16
N PRO A 12 -10.75 0.68 -15.20
CA PRO A 12 -10.76 2.13 -15.04
C PRO A 12 -12.01 2.69 -14.36
N SER A 13 -13.20 2.21 -14.74
CA SER A 13 -14.47 2.78 -14.27
C SER A 13 -14.92 2.25 -12.91
N LEU A 14 -14.52 1.03 -12.54
CA LEU A 14 -14.98 0.38 -11.31
C LEU A 14 -14.42 1.03 -10.04
N ASN A 15 -13.32 1.76 -10.15
CA ASN A 15 -12.57 2.28 -9.01
C ASN A 15 -12.69 3.80 -8.80
N LEU A 16 -13.37 4.55 -9.68
CA LEU A 16 -13.46 6.01 -9.59
C LEU A 16 -14.10 6.48 -8.27
N GLU A 17 -15.16 5.82 -7.81
CA GLU A 17 -15.81 6.17 -6.55
C GLU A 17 -14.90 5.90 -5.37
N SER A 18 -14.20 4.77 -5.36
CA SER A 18 -13.23 4.43 -4.30
C SER A 18 -12.09 5.45 -4.24
N PHE A 19 -11.58 5.91 -5.38
CA PHE A 19 -10.57 6.96 -5.43
C PHE A 19 -11.13 8.33 -5.04
N SER A 20 -12.37 8.65 -5.43
CA SER A 20 -13.04 9.86 -4.98
C SER A 20 -13.15 9.92 -3.46
N GLN A 21 -13.49 8.79 -2.85
CA GLN A 21 -13.60 8.66 -1.41
C GLN A 21 -12.22 8.76 -0.72
N LEU A 22 -11.21 8.07 -1.25
CA LEU A 22 -9.83 8.18 -0.76
C LEU A 22 -9.33 9.63 -0.80
N MET A 23 -9.56 10.36 -1.90
CA MET A 23 -9.19 11.77 -2.00
C MET A 23 -9.84 12.61 -0.91
N LYS A 24 -11.15 12.43 -0.67
CA LYS A 24 -11.88 13.15 0.39
C LYS A 24 -11.30 12.88 1.78
N GLU A 25 -10.91 11.63 2.04
CA GLU A 25 -10.33 11.25 3.33
C GLU A 25 -8.94 11.88 3.52
N LEU A 26 -8.09 11.84 2.51
CA LEU A 26 -6.76 12.46 2.54
C LEU A 26 -6.84 14.01 2.66
N GLU A 27 -7.83 14.64 2.02
CA GLU A 27 -8.12 16.06 2.19
C GLU A 27 -8.59 16.39 3.62
N LYS A 28 -9.49 15.56 4.17
CA LYS A 28 -9.96 15.71 5.55
C LYS A 28 -8.83 15.54 6.58
N GLU A 29 -7.86 14.68 6.28
CA GLU A 29 -6.65 14.51 7.08
C GLU A 29 -5.66 15.67 6.95
N GLY A 30 -5.89 16.61 6.06
CA GLY A 30 -5.01 17.75 5.79
C GLY A 30 -3.70 17.36 5.10
N LEU A 31 -3.66 16.17 4.48
CA LEU A 31 -2.49 15.71 3.74
C LEU A 31 -2.53 16.12 2.27
N LEU A 32 -3.68 15.98 1.63
CA LEU A 32 -3.85 16.19 0.20
C LEU A 32 -4.52 17.54 -0.07
N ASP A 33 -3.96 18.27 -1.03
CA ASP A 33 -4.64 19.37 -1.70
C ASP A 33 -4.83 18.98 -3.18
N ARG A 34 -6.08 18.79 -3.56
CA ARG A 34 -6.45 18.28 -4.89
C ARG A 34 -6.13 19.27 -6.01
N GLU A 35 -6.19 20.56 -5.73
CA GLU A 35 -5.89 21.61 -6.73
C GLU A 35 -4.39 21.70 -6.98
N VAL A 36 -3.59 21.66 -5.90
CA VAL A 36 -2.12 21.66 -5.98
C VAL A 36 -1.58 20.45 -6.73
N GLU A 37 -2.18 19.28 -6.50
CA GLU A 37 -1.76 18.01 -7.11
C GLU A 37 -2.40 17.74 -8.47
N PHE A 38 -3.18 18.67 -9.00
CA PHE A 38 -3.88 18.56 -10.29
C PHE A 38 -4.75 17.30 -10.40
N LEU A 39 -5.36 16.87 -9.29
CA LEU A 39 -6.26 15.73 -9.25
C LEU A 39 -7.68 16.13 -9.70
N PRO A 40 -8.47 15.17 -10.26
CA PRO A 40 -9.77 15.48 -10.81
C PRO A 40 -10.75 15.94 -9.72
N ASN A 41 -11.48 17.01 -10.00
CA ASN A 41 -12.58 17.46 -9.18
C ASN A 41 -13.85 16.61 -9.40
N LYS A 42 -14.93 16.91 -8.65
CA LYS A 42 -16.19 16.17 -8.73
C LYS A 42 -16.80 16.15 -10.13
N ALA A 43 -16.76 17.29 -10.85
CA ALA A 43 -17.32 17.40 -12.19
C ALA A 43 -16.56 16.54 -13.20
N GLU A 44 -15.23 16.57 -13.12
CA GLU A 44 -14.35 15.76 -13.96
C GLU A 44 -14.51 14.26 -13.66
N LEU A 45 -14.61 13.86 -12.41
CA LEU A 45 -14.88 12.45 -12.06
C LEU A 45 -16.24 11.98 -12.59
N SER A 46 -17.27 12.82 -12.54
CA SER A 46 -18.58 12.50 -13.11
C SER A 46 -18.52 12.36 -14.64
N ARG A 47 -17.79 13.25 -15.31
CA ARG A 47 -17.56 13.17 -16.76
C ARG A 47 -16.87 11.84 -17.12
N ARG A 48 -15.79 11.51 -16.41
CA ARG A 48 -15.02 10.29 -16.63
C ARG A 48 -15.86 9.03 -16.39
N SER A 49 -16.71 9.04 -15.37
CA SER A 49 -17.63 7.92 -15.09
C SER A 49 -18.57 7.67 -16.26
N ILE A 50 -19.16 8.72 -16.84
CA ILE A 50 -20.05 8.62 -18.01
C ILE A 50 -19.28 8.14 -19.24
N ALA A 51 -18.04 8.61 -19.43
CA ALA A 51 -17.18 8.23 -20.55
C ALA A 51 -16.48 6.86 -20.37
N ASN A 52 -16.71 6.16 -19.25
CA ASN A 52 -16.01 4.94 -18.88
C ASN A 52 -14.47 5.12 -18.84
N GLU A 53 -14.02 6.29 -18.40
CA GLU A 53 -12.62 6.63 -18.22
C GLU A 53 -12.24 6.47 -16.73
N GLY A 54 -10.99 6.08 -16.44
CA GLY A 54 -10.47 5.94 -15.09
C GLY A 54 -9.54 7.07 -14.66
N MET A 55 -8.82 6.83 -13.57
CA MET A 55 -7.72 7.67 -13.15
C MET A 55 -6.50 7.46 -14.06
N THR A 56 -5.77 8.52 -14.33
CA THR A 56 -4.50 8.43 -15.06
C THR A 56 -3.39 7.87 -14.18
N ARG A 57 -2.33 7.33 -14.79
CA ARG A 57 -1.18 6.81 -14.03
C ARG A 57 -0.49 7.86 -13.14
N PRO A 58 -0.28 9.11 -13.57
CA PRO A 58 0.23 10.15 -12.68
C PRO A 58 -0.67 10.40 -11.47
N GLU A 59 -1.99 10.53 -11.68
CA GLU A 59 -2.94 10.72 -10.59
C GLU A 59 -2.92 9.54 -9.59
N LEU A 60 -2.85 8.31 -10.08
CA LEU A 60 -2.70 7.11 -9.24
C LEU A 60 -1.39 7.12 -8.46
N ALA A 61 -0.29 7.58 -9.05
CA ALA A 61 1.00 7.69 -8.38
C ALA A 61 0.97 8.72 -7.24
N VAL A 62 0.28 9.84 -7.45
CA VAL A 62 0.04 10.85 -6.41
C VAL A 62 -0.75 10.23 -5.25
N LEU A 63 -1.90 9.63 -5.53
CA LEU A 63 -2.75 9.01 -4.51
C LEU A 63 -2.01 7.90 -3.74
N LEU A 64 -1.20 7.11 -4.42
CA LEU A 64 -0.36 6.10 -3.80
C LEU A 64 0.63 6.70 -2.80
N SER A 65 1.27 7.81 -3.18
CA SER A 65 2.24 8.50 -2.33
C SER A 65 1.58 9.06 -1.07
N TYR A 66 0.45 9.72 -1.22
CA TYR A 66 -0.32 10.26 -0.08
C TYR A 66 -0.91 9.17 0.81
N SER A 67 -1.34 8.05 0.24
CA SER A 67 -1.78 6.89 1.03
C SER A 67 -0.64 6.32 1.88
N LYS A 68 0.58 6.26 1.36
CA LYS A 68 1.76 5.85 2.13
C LYS A 68 2.07 6.83 3.26
N MET A 69 1.98 8.13 2.99
CA MET A 69 2.19 9.17 4.00
C MET A 69 1.14 9.10 5.11
N SER A 70 -0.13 8.88 4.77
CA SER A 70 -1.22 8.71 5.74
C SER A 70 -0.96 7.50 6.65
N LEU A 71 -0.66 6.34 6.05
CA LEU A 71 -0.37 5.12 6.80
C LEU A 71 0.89 5.28 7.66
N ASP A 72 1.97 5.84 7.13
CA ASP A 72 3.20 6.10 7.87
C ASP A 72 2.96 7.00 9.09
N ARG A 73 2.18 8.07 8.91
CA ARG A 73 1.81 8.99 10.01
C ARG A 73 1.02 8.27 11.11
N ASP A 74 0.01 7.49 10.74
CA ASP A 74 -0.82 6.78 11.70
C ASP A 74 -0.01 5.71 12.46
N LEU A 75 0.90 5.00 11.77
CA LEU A 75 1.80 4.01 12.38
C LEU A 75 2.83 4.64 13.33
N ASN A 76 3.10 5.94 13.25
CA ASN A 76 4.08 6.62 14.10
C ASN A 76 3.70 6.59 15.59
N SER A 77 2.42 6.50 15.90
CA SER A 77 1.92 6.42 17.28
C SER A 77 2.13 5.05 17.95
N PHE A 78 2.54 4.03 17.17
CA PHE A 78 2.67 2.65 17.63
C PHE A 78 4.13 2.23 17.82
N GLN A 79 4.37 1.43 18.86
CA GLN A 79 5.69 0.85 19.10
C GLN A 79 5.89 -0.44 18.31
N LEU A 80 6.07 -0.30 16.99
CA LEU A 80 6.18 -1.42 16.04
C LEU A 80 7.34 -2.38 16.39
N THR A 81 8.43 -1.86 16.96
CA THR A 81 9.59 -2.65 17.39
C THR A 81 9.29 -3.66 18.49
N LYS A 82 8.21 -3.47 19.25
CA LYS A 82 7.78 -4.40 20.30
C LYS A 82 6.85 -5.48 19.80
N ASP A 83 6.27 -5.29 18.62
CA ASP A 83 5.36 -6.27 18.03
C ASP A 83 6.16 -7.33 17.26
N LYS A 84 5.99 -8.58 17.66
CA LYS A 84 6.70 -9.72 17.07
C LYS A 84 6.42 -9.90 15.57
N HIS A 85 5.24 -9.49 15.09
CA HIS A 85 4.86 -9.62 13.70
C HIS A 85 5.65 -8.68 12.78
N PHE A 86 6.14 -7.55 13.32
CA PHE A 86 6.87 -6.55 12.54
C PHE A 86 8.40 -6.66 12.66
N LYS A 87 8.91 -7.45 13.59
CA LYS A 87 10.36 -7.57 13.83
C LYS A 87 11.16 -8.00 12.60
N ASN A 88 10.63 -8.92 11.84
CA ASN A 88 11.31 -9.48 10.67
C ASN A 88 11.52 -8.41 9.57
N HIS A 89 10.63 -7.44 9.45
CA HIS A 89 10.75 -6.36 8.48
C HIS A 89 12.03 -5.53 8.65
N LEU A 90 12.51 -5.40 9.88
CA LEU A 90 13.78 -4.70 10.12
C LEU A 90 14.97 -5.46 9.53
N LEU A 91 15.04 -6.76 9.76
CA LEU A 91 16.13 -7.59 9.21
C LEU A 91 16.05 -7.67 7.68
N GLU A 92 14.87 -7.90 7.14
CA GLU A 92 14.64 -8.05 5.70
C GLU A 92 14.90 -6.77 4.90
N TYR A 93 14.89 -5.60 5.54
CA TYR A 93 15.26 -4.33 4.92
C TYR A 93 16.73 -4.28 4.49
N PHE A 94 17.60 -4.98 5.21
CA PHE A 94 19.04 -4.99 4.93
C PHE A 94 19.44 -6.16 3.99
N PRO A 95 20.50 -6.02 3.18
CA PRO A 95 21.02 -7.11 2.38
C PRO A 95 21.39 -8.34 3.23
N LYS A 96 21.19 -9.55 2.70
CA LYS A 96 21.43 -10.82 3.43
C LYS A 96 22.79 -10.89 4.11
N ILE A 97 23.84 -10.44 3.43
CA ILE A 97 25.21 -10.43 3.97
C ILE A 97 25.33 -9.56 5.23
N MET A 98 24.54 -8.50 5.34
CA MET A 98 24.49 -7.65 6.53
C MET A 98 23.65 -8.30 7.64
N GLN A 99 22.55 -8.95 7.29
CA GLN A 99 21.72 -9.68 8.25
C GLN A 99 22.50 -10.73 9.02
N GLU A 100 23.44 -11.43 8.34
CA GLU A 100 24.26 -12.47 8.95
C GLU A 100 25.39 -11.91 9.82
N LYS A 101 26.02 -10.81 9.38
CA LYS A 101 27.23 -10.25 10.02
C LYS A 101 26.95 -9.21 11.10
N PHE A 102 25.85 -8.47 10.99
CA PHE A 102 25.53 -7.29 11.78
C PHE A 102 24.14 -7.37 12.39
N LYS A 103 23.72 -8.56 12.79
CA LYS A 103 22.36 -8.78 13.33
C LYS A 103 22.09 -7.92 14.55
N ASP A 104 23.02 -7.87 15.49
CA ASP A 104 22.85 -7.12 16.74
C ASP A 104 22.79 -5.62 16.50
N GLU A 105 23.61 -5.12 15.56
CA GLU A 105 23.64 -3.71 15.17
C GLU A 105 22.32 -3.31 14.46
N ILE A 106 21.79 -4.21 13.61
CA ILE A 106 20.49 -4.01 12.96
C ILE A 106 19.37 -3.98 14.00
N GLU A 107 19.31 -4.93 14.91
CA GLU A 107 18.29 -4.98 15.97
C GLU A 107 18.34 -3.78 16.91
N ASN A 108 19.52 -3.16 17.07
CA ASN A 108 19.73 -1.96 17.86
C ASN A 108 19.84 -0.67 17.05
N HIS A 109 19.48 -0.72 15.75
CA HIS A 109 19.57 0.43 14.86
C HIS A 109 18.76 1.62 15.40
N PRO A 110 19.32 2.84 15.43
CA PRO A 110 18.65 4.02 16.00
C PRO A 110 17.34 4.37 15.29
N LEU A 111 17.23 4.10 13.99
CA LEU A 111 16.04 4.36 13.15
C LEU A 111 15.20 3.09 12.92
N LYS A 112 15.29 2.08 13.77
CA LYS A 112 14.57 0.81 13.56
C LYS A 112 13.05 0.97 13.48
N GLN A 113 12.49 1.89 14.25
CA GLN A 113 11.05 2.19 14.25
C GLN A 113 10.62 2.77 12.89
N GLU A 114 11.37 3.72 12.37
CA GLU A 114 11.14 4.38 11.09
C GLU A 114 11.31 3.41 9.92
N ILE A 115 12.32 2.55 9.97
CA ILE A 115 12.54 1.51 8.95
C ILE A 115 11.35 0.57 8.89
N ILE A 116 10.93 -0.01 10.03
CA ILE A 116 9.78 -0.92 10.09
C ILE A 116 8.53 -0.22 9.56
N ARG A 117 8.25 1.01 10.01
CA ARG A 117 7.10 1.81 9.58
C ARG A 117 7.08 2.01 8.07
N THR A 118 8.20 2.41 7.49
CA THR A 118 8.35 2.62 6.05
C THR A 118 8.15 1.33 5.27
N VAL A 119 8.70 0.21 5.74
CA VAL A 119 8.53 -1.10 5.09
C VAL A 119 7.06 -1.52 5.11
N ILE A 120 6.38 -1.41 6.24
CA ILE A 120 4.96 -1.76 6.37
C ILE A 120 4.12 -0.89 5.45
N ALA A 121 4.29 0.44 5.50
CA ALA A 121 3.53 1.36 4.67
C ALA A 121 3.72 1.08 3.18
N ASN A 122 4.96 0.84 2.75
CA ASN A 122 5.24 0.48 1.36
C ASN A 122 4.63 -0.87 0.97
N THR A 123 4.77 -1.89 1.81
CA THR A 123 4.27 -3.24 1.50
C THR A 123 2.76 -3.24 1.39
N MET A 124 2.06 -2.71 2.37
CA MET A 124 0.61 -2.68 2.39
C MET A 124 0.02 -1.88 1.22
N ILE A 125 0.49 -0.64 1.03
CA ILE A 125 -0.03 0.20 -0.05
C ILE A 125 0.31 -0.38 -1.43
N ASN A 126 1.48 -0.99 -1.59
CA ASN A 126 1.86 -1.60 -2.87
C ASN A 126 1.09 -2.90 -3.16
N LYS A 127 0.62 -3.62 -2.15
CA LYS A 127 -0.10 -4.90 -2.29
C LYS A 127 -1.62 -4.70 -2.33
N LEU A 128 -2.16 -3.96 -1.39
CA LEU A 128 -3.61 -3.78 -1.23
C LEU A 128 -4.13 -2.53 -1.97
N GLY A 129 -3.31 -1.50 -2.09
CA GLY A 129 -3.73 -0.19 -2.57
C GLY A 129 -4.33 0.69 -1.48
N GLY A 130 -4.19 2.02 -1.65
CA GLY A 130 -4.68 2.99 -0.67
C GLY A 130 -6.20 3.00 -0.52
N SER A 131 -6.93 2.81 -1.60
CA SER A 131 -8.40 2.80 -1.60
C SER A 131 -8.98 1.62 -0.81
N VAL A 132 -8.35 0.45 -0.88
CA VAL A 132 -8.78 -0.75 -0.13
C VAL A 132 -8.52 -0.55 1.37
N ILE A 133 -7.33 -0.08 1.74
CA ILE A 133 -6.99 0.20 3.15
C ILE A 133 -7.92 1.25 3.74
N SER A 134 -8.21 2.31 2.99
CA SER A 134 -9.17 3.35 3.35
C SER A 134 -10.59 2.79 3.54
N ALA A 135 -11.04 1.89 2.65
CA ALA A 135 -12.33 1.22 2.79
C ALA A 135 -12.39 0.37 4.06
N ILE A 136 -11.38 -0.46 4.33
CA ILE A 136 -11.29 -1.27 5.55
C ILE A 136 -11.35 -0.38 6.80
N LYS A 137 -10.54 0.70 6.84
CA LYS A 137 -10.55 1.67 7.94
C LYS A 137 -11.95 2.24 8.18
N ARG A 138 -12.65 2.62 7.13
CA ARG A 138 -14.00 3.20 7.20
C ARG A 138 -15.05 2.18 7.67
N GLU A 139 -15.00 0.97 7.15
CA GLU A 139 -15.98 -0.09 7.44
C GLU A 139 -15.83 -0.65 8.85
N THR A 140 -14.59 -0.79 9.31
CA THR A 140 -14.29 -1.37 10.62
C THR A 140 -14.21 -0.34 11.73
N GLY A 141 -13.97 0.94 11.40
CA GLY A 141 -13.60 1.97 12.38
C GLY A 141 -12.26 1.70 13.07
N GLY A 142 -11.48 0.72 12.58
CA GLY A 142 -10.22 0.28 13.18
C GLY A 142 -9.07 1.26 12.95
N HIS A 143 -8.06 1.18 13.80
CA HIS A 143 -6.81 1.89 13.58
C HIS A 143 -5.98 1.24 12.46
N LEU A 144 -5.24 2.03 11.70
CA LEU A 144 -4.38 1.49 10.63
C LEU A 144 -3.32 0.52 11.14
N SER A 145 -2.88 0.65 12.39
CA SER A 145 -1.99 -0.33 13.04
C SER A 145 -2.62 -1.70 13.22
N ASP A 146 -3.92 -1.76 13.52
CA ASP A 146 -4.62 -3.04 13.69
C ASP A 146 -4.85 -3.69 12.32
N ILE A 147 -5.14 -2.87 11.31
CA ILE A 147 -5.24 -3.32 9.91
C ILE A 147 -3.87 -3.85 9.44
N ALA A 148 -2.77 -3.16 9.76
CA ALA A 148 -1.42 -3.61 9.42
C ALA A 148 -1.08 -4.94 10.11
N ARG A 149 -1.42 -5.08 11.39
CA ARG A 149 -1.21 -6.34 12.13
C ARG A 149 -2.06 -7.47 11.55
N ALA A 150 -3.33 -7.21 11.25
CA ALA A 150 -4.20 -8.20 10.62
C ALA A 150 -3.66 -8.64 9.25
N HIS A 151 -3.19 -7.70 8.43
CA HIS A 151 -2.55 -8.01 7.16
C HIS A 151 -1.35 -8.96 7.33
N GLU A 152 -0.43 -8.67 8.27
CA GLU A 152 0.74 -9.52 8.52
C GLU A 152 0.34 -10.93 9.03
N VAL A 153 -0.66 -10.99 9.91
CA VAL A 153 -1.16 -12.28 10.42
C VAL A 153 -1.77 -13.11 9.29
N VAL A 154 -2.63 -12.49 8.47
CA VAL A 154 -3.25 -13.16 7.32
C VAL A 154 -2.20 -13.60 6.30
N ALA A 155 -1.26 -12.71 5.98
CA ALA A 155 -0.16 -13.03 5.07
C ALA A 155 0.69 -14.21 5.55
N GLY A 156 0.90 -14.33 6.88
CA GLY A 156 1.59 -15.48 7.48
C GLY A 156 0.77 -16.76 7.50
N ILE A 157 -0.55 -16.68 7.75
CA ILE A 157 -1.42 -17.87 7.77
C ILE A 157 -1.54 -18.52 6.39
N PHE A 158 -1.63 -17.71 5.34
CA PHE A 158 -1.82 -18.17 3.97
C PHE A 158 -0.52 -18.21 3.14
N ASP A 159 0.64 -18.04 3.77
CA ASP A 159 1.96 -18.00 3.10
C ASP A 159 2.02 -17.05 1.91
N LEU A 160 1.29 -15.92 2.00
CA LEU A 160 1.16 -14.97 0.89
C LEU A 160 2.50 -14.36 0.46
N HIS A 161 3.46 -14.24 1.37
CA HIS A 161 4.80 -13.74 1.04
C HIS A 161 5.51 -14.66 0.04
N ASP A 162 5.40 -15.97 0.20
CA ASP A 162 6.00 -16.94 -0.72
C ASP A 162 5.20 -17.03 -2.02
N LEU A 163 3.87 -16.99 -1.95
CA LEU A 163 3.03 -16.87 -3.14
C LEU A 163 3.43 -15.66 -3.99
N TRP A 164 3.56 -14.47 -3.40
CA TRP A 164 3.97 -13.27 -4.12
C TRP A 164 5.38 -13.37 -4.72
N LYS A 165 6.31 -14.04 -4.04
CA LYS A 165 7.65 -14.31 -4.59
C LYS A 165 7.59 -15.23 -5.81
N GLU A 166 6.79 -16.30 -5.75
CA GLU A 166 6.64 -17.25 -6.86
C GLU A 166 5.97 -16.57 -8.07
N VAL A 167 4.87 -15.82 -7.86
CA VAL A 167 4.24 -15.05 -8.93
C VAL A 167 5.22 -14.02 -9.53
N GLY A 168 6.05 -13.41 -8.70
CA GLY A 168 7.10 -12.47 -9.15
C GLY A 168 8.18 -13.12 -10.02
N LYS A 169 8.45 -14.42 -9.82
CA LYS A 169 9.40 -15.21 -10.64
C LYS A 169 8.81 -15.63 -11.99
N LEU A 170 7.49 -15.61 -12.13
CA LEU A 170 6.84 -15.88 -13.40
C LEU A 170 7.29 -14.82 -14.41
N GLY A 171 8.22 -15.18 -15.25
CA GLY A 171 8.90 -14.29 -16.20
C GLY A 171 7.94 -13.65 -17.22
N ASN A 172 8.48 -13.02 -18.26
CA ASN A 172 7.70 -12.35 -19.32
C ASN A 172 6.87 -13.32 -20.17
N ASN A 173 6.92 -14.62 -19.90
CA ASN A 173 6.18 -15.66 -20.64
C ASN A 173 4.68 -15.69 -20.26
N ILE A 174 4.29 -15.03 -19.18
CA ILE A 174 2.89 -14.92 -18.77
C ILE A 174 2.42 -13.48 -19.00
N PRO A 175 1.28 -13.27 -19.70
CA PRO A 175 0.71 -11.96 -19.89
C PRO A 175 0.53 -11.21 -18.56
N THR A 176 0.83 -9.91 -18.55
CA THR A 176 0.73 -9.09 -17.33
C THR A 176 -0.67 -9.13 -16.70
N ILE A 177 -1.72 -9.25 -17.53
CA ILE A 177 -3.11 -9.34 -17.04
C ILE A 177 -3.32 -10.55 -16.15
N ILE A 178 -2.81 -11.73 -16.54
CA ILE A 178 -2.95 -12.96 -15.74
C ILE A 178 -2.20 -12.85 -14.43
N LYS A 179 -1.00 -12.23 -14.43
CA LYS A 179 -0.27 -11.96 -13.19
C LYS A 179 -1.05 -11.04 -12.24
N VAL A 180 -1.72 -10.04 -12.80
CA VAL A 180 -2.54 -9.11 -12.02
C VAL A 180 -3.76 -9.84 -11.42
N GLU A 181 -4.42 -10.69 -12.18
CA GLU A 181 -5.53 -11.53 -11.69
C GLU A 181 -5.07 -12.41 -10.53
N MET A 182 -3.92 -13.09 -10.66
CA MET A 182 -3.34 -13.91 -9.58
C MET A 182 -3.00 -13.14 -8.29
N PHE A 183 -2.92 -11.81 -8.35
CA PHE A 183 -2.71 -10.97 -7.17
C PHE A 183 -4.02 -10.36 -6.63
N SER A 184 -5.11 -10.45 -7.39
CA SER A 184 -6.39 -9.80 -7.07
C SER A 184 -7.36 -10.74 -6.36
N ASP A 185 -7.19 -12.05 -6.51
CA ASP A 185 -7.94 -13.13 -5.87
C ASP A 185 -7.34 -13.48 -4.50
#